data_bdbfd5715bb0f8728ae7920aec4f1caa
#
_entry.id   bdbfd5715bb0f8728ae7920aec4f1caa
#
_cell.length_a   1.000
_cell.length_b   1.000
_cell.length_c   1.000
_cell.angle_alpha   90.00
_cell.angle_beta   90.00
_cell.angle_gamma   90.00
#
_symmetry.space_group_name_H-M   'P 1'
#
loop_
_entity.id
_entity.type
_entity.pdbx_description
1 polymer ?
#
loop_
_entity_poly.entity_id
_entity_poly.type
_entity_poly.pdbx_seq_one_letter_code
_entity_poly.pdbx_strand_id
1 'polypeptide(L)' 'MLDKLRAVEEKFQELESIISDPAVMGDMVKWQTYTKEHAQLLPIVEKYRS' A
#
# COMPACT_ATOMS: atom_id res chain seq x y z
N MET A 1 -17.02 -9.57 -9.12
CA MET A 1 -15.90 -9.93 -9.93
C MET A 1 -14.79 -8.90 -9.92
N LEU A 2 -15.14 -7.63 -9.97
CA LEU A 2 -14.17 -6.55 -9.85
C LEU A 2 -13.80 -6.25 -8.40
N ASP A 3 -14.48 -6.87 -7.47
CA ASP A 3 -14.33 -6.57 -6.04
C ASP A 3 -12.95 -6.87 -5.51
N LYS A 4 -12.33 -7.95 -5.99
CA LYS A 4 -10.98 -8.31 -5.54
C LYS A 4 -9.94 -7.30 -5.97
N LEU A 5 -10.04 -6.85 -7.22
CA LEU A 5 -9.13 -5.84 -7.73
C LEU A 5 -9.30 -4.52 -7.00
N ARG A 6 -10.56 -4.18 -6.74
CA ARG A 6 -10.87 -2.96 -6.03
C ARG A 6 -10.33 -2.99 -4.60
N ALA A 7 -10.45 -4.14 -3.95
CA ALA A 7 -9.94 -4.29 -2.59
C ALA A 7 -8.42 -4.12 -2.55
N VAL A 8 -7.72 -4.67 -3.54
CA VAL A 8 -6.27 -4.53 -3.63
C VAL A 8 -5.90 -3.06 -3.87
N GLU A 9 -6.59 -2.40 -4.78
CA GLU A 9 -6.34 -0.99 -5.06
C GLU A 9 -6.60 -0.12 -3.83
N GLU A 10 -7.68 -0.35 -3.13
CA GLU A 10 -8.01 0.39 -1.93
C GLU A 10 -6.96 0.18 -0.86
N LYS A 11 -6.51 -1.06 -0.68
CA LYS A 11 -5.47 -1.36 0.28
C LYS A 11 -4.17 -0.66 -0.09
N PHE A 12 -3.83 -0.67 -1.37
CA PHE A 12 -2.63 -0.01 -1.86
C PHE A 12 -2.67 1.50 -1.61
N GLN A 13 -3.80 2.13 -1.91
CA GLN A 13 -3.98 3.55 -1.67
C GLN A 13 -3.93 3.87 -0.17
N GLU A 14 -4.53 3.02 0.64
CA GLU A 14 -4.49 3.19 2.08
C GLU A 14 -3.05 3.13 2.59
N LEU A 15 -2.28 2.18 2.12
CA LEU A 15 -0.87 2.07 2.49
C LEU A 15 -0.07 3.29 2.04
N GLU A 16 -0.35 3.79 0.83
CA GLU A 16 0.30 5.00 0.35
C GLU A 16 0.04 6.18 1.29
N SER A 17 -1.19 6.31 1.74
CA SER A 17 -1.57 7.36 2.67
C SER A 17 -0.87 7.19 4.01
N ILE A 18 -0.79 5.96 4.49
CA ILE A 18 -0.15 5.65 5.78
C ILE A 18 1.34 5.97 5.73
N ILE A 19 2.04 5.54 4.70
CA ILE A 19 3.47 5.78 4.61
C ILE A 19 3.82 7.23 4.36
N SER A 20 2.84 8.03 3.95
CA SER A 20 3.01 9.46 3.76
C SER A 20 2.64 10.25 5.02
N ASP A 21 2.08 9.59 6.02
CA ASP A 21 1.65 10.24 7.25
C ASP A 21 2.87 10.59 8.12
N PRO A 22 3.03 11.86 8.51
CA PRO A 22 4.17 12.25 9.35
C PRO A 22 4.24 11.49 10.67
N ALA A 23 3.09 11.12 11.23
CA ALA A 23 3.04 10.36 12.47
C ALA A 23 3.64 8.97 12.28
N VAL A 24 3.37 8.35 11.13
CA VAL A 24 3.93 7.04 10.80
C VAL A 24 5.40 7.17 10.44
N MET A 25 5.77 8.24 9.75
CA MET A 25 7.17 8.49 9.38
C MET A 25 8.05 8.64 10.62
N GLY A 26 7.48 9.15 11.71
CA GLY A 26 8.19 9.28 12.98
C GLY A 26 8.42 7.96 13.69
N ASP A 27 7.71 6.90 13.26
CA ASP A 27 7.86 5.58 13.82
C ASP A 27 8.48 4.66 12.77
N MET A 28 9.79 4.45 12.87
CA MET A 28 10.53 3.70 11.85
C MET A 28 10.02 2.27 11.68
N VAL A 29 9.65 1.63 12.76
CA VAL A 29 9.17 0.24 12.70
C VAL A 29 7.88 0.15 11.92
N LYS A 30 6.92 1.02 12.25
CA LYS A 30 5.65 1.04 11.54
C LYS A 30 5.83 1.44 10.09
N TRP A 31 6.63 2.46 9.86
CA TRP A 31 6.87 2.95 8.50
C TRP A 31 7.48 1.85 7.63
N GLN A 32 8.46 1.13 8.16
CA GLN A 32 9.09 0.03 7.42
C GLN A 32 8.10 -1.09 7.13
N THR A 33 7.26 -1.43 8.11
CA THR A 33 6.26 -2.49 7.95
C THR A 33 5.28 -2.14 6.84
N TYR A 34 4.75 -0.92 6.87
CA TYR A 34 3.77 -0.49 5.87
C TYR A 34 4.41 -0.32 4.49
N THR A 35 5.64 0.20 4.45
CA THR A 35 6.36 0.34 3.19
C THR A 35 6.62 -1.01 2.55
N LYS A 36 6.95 -2.01 3.36
CA LYS A 36 7.18 -3.35 2.87
C LYS A 36 5.90 -3.94 2.28
N GLU A 37 4.78 -3.77 2.96
CA GLU A 37 3.49 -4.22 2.44
C GLU A 37 3.14 -3.52 1.14
N HIS A 38 3.38 -2.22 1.08
CA HIS A 38 3.14 -1.44 -0.13
C HIS A 38 3.98 -1.98 -1.29
N ALA A 39 5.23 -2.28 -1.03
CA ALA A 39 6.12 -2.83 -2.05
C ALA A 39 5.66 -4.20 -2.54
N GLN A 40 5.08 -5.00 -1.66
CA GLN A 40 4.57 -6.30 -2.04
C GLN A 40 3.33 -6.20 -2.93
N LEU A 41 2.53 -5.16 -2.73
CA LEU A 41 1.33 -4.95 -3.54
C LEU A 41 1.62 -4.28 -4.87
N LEU A 42 2.74 -3.57 -4.95
CA LEU A 42 3.10 -2.81 -6.15
C LEU A 42 3.09 -3.65 -7.43
N PRO A 43 3.77 -4.81 -7.48
CA PRO A 43 3.75 -5.63 -8.69
C PRO A 43 2.36 -6.14 -9.04
N ILE A 44 1.53 -6.39 -8.05
CA ILE A 44 0.16 -6.85 -8.29
C ILE A 44 -0.66 -5.72 -8.92
N VAL A 45 -0.54 -4.52 -8.38
CA VAL A 45 -1.27 -3.36 -8.89
C VAL A 45 -0.81 -3.01 -10.30
N GLU A 46 0.49 -3.05 -10.54
CA GLU A 46 1.04 -2.76 -11.86
C GLU A 46 0.57 -3.76 -12.91
N LYS A 47 0.48 -5.03 -12.53
CA LYS A 47 0.01 -6.06 -13.43
C LYS A 47 -1.41 -5.81 -13.89
N TYR A 48 -2.26 -5.34 -12.99
CA TYR A 48 -3.65 -5.07 -13.32
C TYR A 48 -3.86 -3.72 -14.01
N ARG A 49 -2.93 -2.80 -13.84
CA ARG A 49 -3.01 -1.50 -14.47
C ARG A 49 -2.63 -1.52 -15.95
N SER A 50 -1.77 -2.40 -16.30
CA SER A 50 -1.36 -2.52 -17.70
C SER A 50 -2.32 -3.42 -18.46
#